data_611f1b7b8a6ffad78dff073c573ab077
#
_entry.id   611f1b7b8a6ffad78dff073c573ab077
#
_cell.length_a   1.000
_cell.length_b   1.000
_cell.length_c   1.000
_cell.angle_alpha   90.00
_cell.angle_beta   90.00
_cell.angle_gamma   90.00
#
_symmetry.space_group_name_H-M   'P 1'
#
loop_
_entity.id
_entity.type
_entity.pdbx_description
1 polymer ?
#
loop_
_entity_poly.entity_id
_entity_poly.type
_entity_poly.pdbx_seq_one_letter_code
_entity_poly.pdbx_strand_id
1 'polypeptide(L)'
;FYICQLNSRPRDSNMDRTLVLLKPDCVQRRLMGEIISRFETKGFNVIAMKMLQVTPELAKQHYAEHVEKPFYPGLEEFITGAPVVAMCIEGLDVIRVVRDMLGATNGLNAAAGTIRGDYSSSRQMNLVHASDGPEAADREMQLYFDPTEICPYEPTLTPWLKAGDE
;
A
#
# COMPACT_ATOMS: atom_id res chain seq x y z
N PHE A 1 -24.89 -7.27 19.00
CA PHE A 1 -24.62 -6.12 18.10
C PHE A 1 -23.71 -5.13 18.85
N TYR A 2 -22.40 -5.26 18.72
CA TYR A 2 -21.47 -4.22 19.17
C TYR A 2 -21.43 -3.14 18.08
N ILE A 3 -22.08 -2.03 18.33
CA ILE A 3 -21.90 -0.81 17.54
C ILE A 3 -20.47 -0.36 17.84
N CYS A 4 -19.61 -0.42 16.82
CA CYS A 4 -18.29 0.20 16.86
C CYS A 4 -18.53 1.71 17.02
N GLN A 5 -18.47 2.22 18.26
CA GLN A 5 -18.39 3.64 18.50
C GLN A 5 -17.04 4.08 17.95
N LEU A 6 -17.08 4.77 16.82
CA LEU A 6 -15.94 5.50 16.26
C LEU A 6 -15.51 6.56 17.29
N ASN A 7 -14.73 6.14 18.29
CA ASN A 7 -13.98 7.07 19.10
C ASN A 7 -12.94 7.68 18.16
N SER A 8 -13.18 8.91 17.75
CA SER A 8 -12.16 9.81 17.20
C SER A 8 -11.13 10.07 18.30
N ARG A 9 -10.20 9.11 18.49
CA ARG A 9 -9.00 9.40 19.28
C ARG A 9 -8.19 10.45 18.53
N PRO A 10 -7.59 11.44 19.24
CA PRO A 10 -6.60 12.28 18.61
C PRO A 10 -5.54 11.36 18.00
N ARG A 11 -5.20 11.58 16.72
CA ARG A 11 -4.08 10.89 16.07
C ARG A 11 -2.86 11.13 16.96
N ASP A 12 -2.20 10.07 17.40
CA ASP A 12 -0.82 10.22 17.87
C ASP A 12 -0.09 10.96 16.75
N SER A 13 0.54 12.07 17.09
CA SER A 13 1.12 13.02 16.13
C SER A 13 2.20 12.40 15.23
N ASN A 14 2.56 11.15 15.46
CA ASN A 14 3.60 10.40 14.76
C ASN A 14 3.11 9.20 13.95
N MET A 15 1.79 8.91 13.92
CA MET A 15 1.26 7.77 13.14
C MET A 15 0.82 8.24 11.76
N ASP A 16 1.58 7.86 10.74
CA ASP A 16 1.28 8.13 9.35
C ASP A 16 0.48 6.99 8.72
N ARG A 17 -0.11 7.27 7.57
CA ARG A 17 -0.83 6.31 6.73
C ARG A 17 -0.30 6.33 5.32
N THR A 18 -0.33 5.18 4.65
CA THR A 18 0.03 5.07 3.24
C THR A 18 -0.92 4.16 2.50
N LEU A 19 -1.18 4.47 1.22
CA LEU A 19 -1.80 3.52 0.32
C LEU A 19 -0.76 2.51 -0.13
N VAL A 20 -1.15 1.23 -0.14
CA VAL A 20 -0.41 0.16 -0.81
C VAL A 20 -1.34 -0.56 -1.78
N LEU A 21 -0.92 -0.74 -3.04
CA LEU A 21 -1.64 -1.57 -4.01
C LEU A 21 -0.81 -2.81 -4.33
N LEU A 22 -1.35 -3.97 -4.06
CA LEU A 22 -0.84 -5.21 -4.63
C LEU A 22 -1.37 -5.31 -6.06
N LYS A 23 -0.45 -5.22 -7.02
CA LYS A 23 -0.75 -5.11 -8.44
C LYS A 23 -1.27 -6.42 -9.05
N PRO A 24 -1.78 -6.41 -10.28
CA PRO A 24 -2.27 -7.61 -10.96
C PRO A 24 -1.28 -8.78 -10.96
N ASP A 25 0.00 -8.52 -11.18
CA ASP A 25 1.06 -9.55 -11.16
C ASP A 25 1.27 -10.16 -9.77
N CYS A 26 1.13 -9.39 -8.69
CA CYS A 26 1.15 -9.90 -7.32
C CYS A 26 -0.03 -10.85 -7.07
N VAL A 27 -1.24 -10.46 -7.47
CA VAL A 27 -2.45 -11.25 -7.31
C VAL A 27 -2.36 -12.56 -8.12
N GLN A 28 -2.02 -12.47 -9.42
CA GLN A 28 -1.91 -13.61 -10.31
C GLN A 28 -0.82 -14.60 -9.89
N ARG A 29 0.28 -14.11 -9.33
CA ARG A 29 1.37 -14.94 -8.80
C ARG A 29 1.12 -15.48 -7.40
N ARG A 30 -0.03 -15.17 -6.78
CA ARG A 30 -0.43 -15.62 -5.43
C ARG A 30 0.54 -15.18 -4.33
N LEU A 31 1.12 -13.99 -4.47
CA LEU A 31 2.09 -13.42 -3.52
C LEU A 31 1.45 -12.48 -2.50
N MET A 32 0.12 -12.29 -2.53
CA MET A 32 -0.58 -11.35 -1.63
C MET A 32 -0.28 -11.63 -0.16
N GLY A 33 -0.48 -12.88 0.29
CA GLY A 33 -0.26 -13.25 1.70
C GLY A 33 1.17 -13.05 2.14
N GLU A 34 2.14 -13.38 1.30
CA GLU A 34 3.57 -13.18 1.57
C GLU A 34 3.91 -11.70 1.78
N ILE A 35 3.40 -10.83 0.90
CA ILE A 35 3.70 -9.40 0.96
C ILE A 35 2.97 -8.74 2.13
N ILE A 36 1.70 -9.10 2.39
CA ILE A 36 0.94 -8.62 3.55
C ILE A 36 1.66 -9.01 4.85
N SER A 37 2.09 -10.27 4.96
CA SER A 37 2.81 -10.76 6.13
C SER A 37 4.10 -9.98 6.41
N ARG A 38 4.82 -9.51 5.39
CA ARG A 38 6.01 -8.67 5.58
C ARG A 38 5.67 -7.33 6.25
N PHE A 39 4.56 -6.69 5.88
CA PHE A 39 4.12 -5.45 6.52
C PHE A 39 3.67 -5.69 7.97
N GLU A 40 2.87 -6.72 8.21
CA GLU A 40 2.42 -7.09 9.55
C GLU A 40 3.58 -7.49 10.46
N THR A 41 4.53 -8.30 9.96
CA THR A 41 5.74 -8.70 10.70
C THR A 41 6.64 -7.50 11.03
N LYS A 42 6.64 -6.47 10.17
CA LYS A 42 7.34 -5.21 10.45
C LYS A 42 6.68 -4.40 11.58
N GLY A 43 5.44 -4.72 11.93
CA GLY A 43 4.68 -4.04 12.99
C GLY A 43 3.72 -2.98 12.49
N PHE A 44 3.40 -2.98 11.19
CA PHE A 44 2.41 -2.07 10.62
C PHE A 44 0.99 -2.63 10.71
N ASN A 45 0.01 -1.74 10.89
CA ASN A 45 -1.40 -2.09 10.96
C ASN A 45 -2.06 -1.95 9.58
N VAL A 46 -2.71 -3.00 9.12
CA VAL A 46 -3.61 -2.91 7.96
C VAL A 46 -4.97 -2.46 8.48
N ILE A 47 -5.34 -1.20 8.23
CA ILE A 47 -6.58 -0.58 8.75
C ILE A 47 -7.71 -0.49 7.72
N ALA A 48 -7.42 -0.80 6.46
CA ALA A 48 -8.42 -1.06 5.41
C ALA A 48 -7.81 -1.97 4.35
N MET A 49 -8.62 -2.85 3.78
CA MET A 49 -8.19 -3.73 2.69
C MET A 49 -9.38 -4.14 1.84
N LYS A 50 -9.25 -4.05 0.52
CA LYS A 50 -10.24 -4.60 -0.41
C LYS A 50 -9.62 -5.03 -1.75
N MET A 51 -10.22 -6.05 -2.35
CA MET A 51 -9.91 -6.44 -3.73
C MET A 51 -10.86 -5.73 -4.68
N LEU A 52 -10.34 -5.16 -5.76
CA LEU A 52 -11.14 -4.46 -6.76
C LEU A 52 -10.53 -4.59 -8.15
N GLN A 53 -11.37 -4.38 -9.16
CA GLN A 53 -10.95 -4.16 -10.54
C GLN A 53 -10.74 -2.66 -10.74
N VAL A 54 -9.53 -2.25 -11.10
CA VAL A 54 -9.26 -0.85 -11.43
C VAL A 54 -9.91 -0.52 -12.77
N THR A 55 -10.69 0.58 -12.81
CA THR A 55 -11.26 1.09 -14.07
C THR A 55 -10.27 2.02 -14.77
N PRO A 56 -10.40 2.26 -16.10
CA PRO A 56 -9.57 3.23 -16.80
C PRO A 56 -9.63 4.64 -16.17
N GLU A 57 -10.81 5.05 -15.67
CA GLU A 57 -11.00 6.33 -14.99
C GLU A 57 -10.21 6.41 -13.69
N LEU A 58 -10.26 5.35 -12.87
CA LEU A 58 -9.50 5.27 -11.62
C LEU A 58 -8.00 5.22 -11.91
N ALA A 59 -7.57 4.49 -12.95
CA ALA A 59 -6.18 4.45 -13.38
C ALA A 59 -5.66 5.84 -13.77
N LYS A 60 -6.45 6.62 -14.54
CA LYS A 60 -6.12 8.00 -14.92
C LYS A 60 -5.98 8.92 -13.70
N GLN A 61 -6.86 8.78 -12.72
CA GLN A 61 -6.78 9.58 -11.49
C GLN A 61 -5.56 9.21 -10.65
N HIS A 62 -5.30 7.92 -10.50
CA HIS A 62 -4.16 7.42 -9.73
C HIS A 62 -2.82 7.79 -10.36
N TYR A 63 -2.71 7.66 -11.68
CA TYR A 63 -1.50 7.95 -12.45
C TYR A 63 -1.55 9.30 -13.18
N ALA A 64 -2.25 10.31 -12.63
CA ALA A 64 -2.50 11.58 -13.30
C ALA A 64 -1.22 12.25 -13.85
N GLU A 65 -0.10 12.13 -13.13
CA GLU A 65 1.21 12.68 -13.53
C GLU A 65 1.88 11.90 -14.70
N HIS A 66 1.30 10.76 -15.09
CA HIS A 66 1.86 9.85 -16.10
C HIS A 66 1.01 9.75 -17.36
N VAL A 67 -0.20 10.30 -17.38
CA VAL A 67 -1.17 10.15 -18.48
C VAL A 67 -0.61 10.57 -19.84
N GLU A 68 0.18 11.66 -19.87
CA GLU A 68 0.80 12.18 -21.10
C GLU A 68 2.13 11.48 -21.48
N LYS A 69 2.58 10.50 -20.67
CA LYS A 69 3.86 9.81 -20.93
C LYS A 69 3.68 8.63 -21.89
N PRO A 70 4.64 8.39 -22.80
CA PRO A 70 4.52 7.33 -23.82
C PRO A 70 4.28 5.91 -23.27
N PHE A 71 4.66 5.65 -22.01
CA PHE A 71 4.47 4.34 -21.39
C PHE A 71 3.10 4.17 -20.74
N TYR A 72 2.31 5.24 -20.61
CA TYR A 72 1.04 5.20 -19.88
C TYR A 72 0.02 4.19 -20.45
N PRO A 73 -0.19 4.07 -21.78
CA PRO A 73 -1.13 3.07 -22.32
C PRO A 73 -0.84 1.65 -21.84
N GLY A 74 0.42 1.24 -21.83
CA GLY A 74 0.83 -0.08 -21.33
C GLY A 74 0.67 -0.21 -19.81
N LEU A 75 0.83 0.87 -19.05
CA LEU A 75 0.58 0.89 -17.61
C LEU A 75 -0.93 0.78 -17.31
N GLU A 76 -1.78 1.50 -18.05
CA GLU A 76 -3.23 1.43 -17.93
C GLU A 76 -3.74 0.01 -18.27
N GLU A 77 -3.32 -0.55 -19.41
CA GLU A 77 -3.67 -1.92 -19.80
C GLU A 77 -3.28 -2.94 -18.71
N PHE A 78 -2.08 -2.79 -18.14
CA PHE A 78 -1.59 -3.68 -17.09
C PHE A 78 -2.42 -3.58 -15.81
N ILE A 79 -2.66 -2.36 -15.30
CA ILE A 79 -3.32 -2.18 -14.01
C ILE A 79 -4.83 -2.48 -14.07
N THR A 80 -5.44 -2.35 -15.24
CA THR A 80 -6.86 -2.67 -15.48
C THR A 80 -7.07 -4.12 -15.93
N GLY A 81 -6.00 -4.85 -16.27
CA GLY A 81 -6.08 -6.20 -16.86
C GLY A 81 -6.50 -7.30 -15.88
N ALA A 82 -6.34 -7.11 -14.58
CA ALA A 82 -6.76 -8.06 -13.55
C ALA A 82 -6.96 -7.34 -12.20
N PRO A 83 -7.59 -8.01 -11.21
CA PRO A 83 -7.81 -7.41 -9.89
C PRO A 83 -6.53 -6.99 -9.18
N VAL A 84 -6.65 -5.96 -8.35
CA VAL A 84 -5.65 -5.51 -7.39
C VAL A 84 -6.17 -5.66 -5.97
N VAL A 85 -5.28 -5.64 -4.97
CA VAL A 85 -5.67 -5.43 -3.56
C VAL A 85 -5.19 -4.07 -3.14
N ALA A 86 -6.13 -3.19 -2.76
CA ALA A 86 -5.82 -1.92 -2.12
C ALA A 86 -5.79 -2.09 -0.61
N MET A 87 -4.80 -1.48 0.05
CA MET A 87 -4.66 -1.46 1.50
C MET A 87 -4.33 -0.04 1.99
N CYS A 88 -4.89 0.32 3.14
CA CYS A 88 -4.41 1.43 3.95
C CYS A 88 -3.59 0.85 5.11
N ILE A 89 -2.33 1.22 5.18
CA ILE A 89 -1.40 0.77 6.22
C ILE A 89 -1.03 1.95 7.10
N GLU A 90 -1.07 1.73 8.41
CA GLU A 90 -0.76 2.73 9.44
C GLU A 90 0.45 2.30 10.27
N GLY A 91 1.32 3.25 10.62
CA GLY A 91 2.49 3.01 11.47
C GLY A 91 3.41 4.21 11.58
N LEU A 92 4.44 4.10 12.43
CA LEU A 92 5.49 5.11 12.54
C LEU A 92 6.30 5.18 11.25
N ASP A 93 6.44 6.39 10.68
CA ASP A 93 7.23 6.65 9.47
C ASP A 93 6.89 5.67 8.31
N VAL A 94 5.64 5.20 8.29
CA VAL A 94 5.18 4.09 7.43
C VAL A 94 5.41 4.37 5.95
N ILE A 95 5.26 5.62 5.51
CA ILE A 95 5.43 6.00 4.10
C ILE A 95 6.86 5.68 3.65
N ARG A 96 7.85 6.14 4.38
CA ARG A 96 9.26 5.89 4.07
C ARG A 96 9.62 4.41 4.22
N VAL A 97 9.27 3.81 5.36
CA VAL A 97 9.68 2.43 5.67
C VAL A 97 9.04 1.43 4.71
N VAL A 98 7.76 1.58 4.34
CA VAL A 98 7.14 0.74 3.31
C VAL A 98 7.89 0.85 1.99
N ARG A 99 8.27 2.05 1.55
CA ARG A 99 9.04 2.23 0.32
C ARG A 99 10.41 1.57 0.37
N ASP A 100 11.10 1.64 1.51
CA ASP A 100 12.36 0.92 1.74
C ASP A 100 12.16 -0.60 1.65
N MET A 101 11.06 -1.12 2.22
CA MET A 101 10.69 -2.54 2.11
C MET A 101 10.35 -2.98 0.68
N LEU A 102 9.80 -2.09 -0.14
CA LEU A 102 9.54 -2.39 -1.56
C LEU A 102 10.85 -2.54 -2.36
N GLY A 103 11.82 -1.71 -2.09
CA GLY A 103 13.06 -1.62 -2.88
C GLY A 103 12.88 -0.83 -4.18
N ALA A 104 13.94 -0.80 -5.01
CA ALA A 104 13.98 -0.05 -6.26
C ALA A 104 12.84 -0.46 -7.21
N THR A 105 12.33 0.52 -8.01
CA THR A 105 11.21 0.30 -8.94
C THR A 105 11.46 -0.82 -9.95
N ASN A 106 12.68 -0.93 -10.45
CA ASN A 106 13.09 -2.06 -11.28
C ASN A 106 13.57 -3.21 -10.39
N GLY A 107 12.84 -4.34 -10.39
CA GLY A 107 13.17 -5.51 -9.57
C GLY A 107 14.60 -6.02 -9.76
N LEU A 108 15.15 -5.92 -10.97
CA LEU A 108 16.55 -6.31 -11.23
C LEU A 108 17.58 -5.47 -10.47
N ASN A 109 17.22 -4.24 -10.10
CA ASN A 109 18.10 -3.30 -9.38
C ASN A 109 17.74 -3.22 -7.88
N ALA A 110 16.68 -3.89 -7.46
CA ALA A 110 16.26 -3.91 -6.07
C ALA A 110 17.17 -4.82 -5.25
N ALA A 111 17.52 -4.38 -4.05
CA ALA A 111 18.36 -5.15 -3.15
C ALA A 111 17.63 -6.43 -2.68
N ALA A 112 18.36 -7.52 -2.54
CA ALA A 112 17.86 -8.74 -1.92
C ALA A 112 17.32 -8.44 -0.50
N GLY A 113 16.25 -9.11 -0.11
CA GLY A 113 15.51 -8.83 1.14
C GLY A 113 14.41 -7.79 0.99
N THR A 114 14.42 -6.97 -0.06
CA THR A 114 13.28 -6.12 -0.42
C THR A 114 12.23 -6.93 -1.21
N ILE A 115 10.97 -6.49 -1.17
CA ILE A 115 9.88 -7.21 -1.87
C ILE A 115 10.18 -7.36 -3.35
N ARG A 116 10.64 -6.31 -4.01
CA ARG A 116 10.97 -6.36 -5.44
C ARG A 116 12.26 -7.09 -5.72
N GLY A 117 13.24 -7.01 -4.83
CA GLY A 117 14.51 -7.74 -4.97
C GLY A 117 14.32 -9.25 -4.87
N ASP A 118 13.38 -9.70 -4.03
CA ASP A 118 13.13 -11.12 -3.84
C ASP A 118 12.17 -11.70 -4.90
N TYR A 119 11.21 -10.89 -5.40
CA TYR A 119 10.10 -11.44 -6.17
C TYR A 119 9.92 -10.84 -7.57
N SER A 120 10.63 -9.76 -7.93
CA SER A 120 10.45 -9.11 -9.24
C SER A 120 11.73 -9.08 -10.05
N SER A 121 11.60 -9.34 -11.34
CA SER A 121 12.64 -9.13 -12.35
C SER A 121 12.25 -8.09 -13.41
N SER A 122 11.25 -7.27 -13.12
CA SER A 122 10.66 -6.32 -14.07
C SER A 122 10.56 -4.92 -13.47
N ARG A 123 10.53 -3.92 -14.34
CA ARG A 123 10.25 -2.54 -13.96
C ARG A 123 8.75 -2.26 -13.84
N GLN A 124 7.93 -2.87 -14.69
CA GLN A 124 6.47 -2.67 -14.72
C GLN A 124 5.75 -3.68 -13.84
N MET A 125 6.07 -4.97 -14.01
CA MET A 125 5.54 -6.07 -13.21
C MET A 125 6.35 -6.19 -11.93
N ASN A 126 6.22 -5.19 -11.04
CA ASN A 126 7.02 -5.03 -9.82
C ASN A 126 6.19 -5.16 -8.54
N LEU A 127 5.06 -5.84 -8.62
CA LEU A 127 4.22 -6.41 -7.55
C LEU A 127 3.45 -5.39 -6.73
N VAL A 128 4.04 -4.28 -6.35
CA VAL A 128 3.48 -3.38 -5.34
C VAL A 128 3.69 -1.93 -5.74
N HIS A 129 2.66 -1.11 -5.53
CA HIS A 129 2.76 0.35 -5.45
C HIS A 129 2.60 0.77 -3.99
N ALA A 130 3.31 1.81 -3.58
CA ALA A 130 3.05 2.54 -2.34
C ALA A 130 3.23 4.03 -2.60
N SER A 131 2.46 4.85 -1.88
CA SER A 131 2.53 6.30 -1.98
C SER A 131 3.95 6.82 -1.74
N ASP A 132 4.35 7.86 -2.44
CA ASP A 132 5.72 8.38 -2.41
C ASP A 132 5.94 9.54 -1.43
N GLY A 133 4.87 10.01 -0.81
CA GLY A 133 4.89 11.06 0.19
C GLY A 133 3.53 11.26 0.86
N PRO A 134 3.45 12.11 1.91
CA PRO A 134 2.21 12.34 2.65
C PRO A 134 1.05 12.86 1.79
N GLU A 135 1.32 13.82 0.90
CA GLU A 135 0.31 14.38 0.00
C GLU A 135 -0.22 13.35 -0.99
N ALA A 136 0.67 12.51 -1.54
CA ALA A 136 0.28 11.41 -2.40
C ALA A 136 -0.53 10.37 -1.63
N ALA A 137 -0.13 10.03 -0.40
CA ALA A 137 -0.84 9.10 0.46
C ALA A 137 -2.28 9.56 0.73
N ASP A 138 -2.47 10.81 1.12
CA ASP A 138 -3.81 11.38 1.37
C ASP A 138 -4.68 11.36 0.11
N ARG A 139 -4.14 11.81 -1.02
CA ARG A 139 -4.85 11.81 -2.31
C ARG A 139 -5.21 10.39 -2.75
N GLU A 140 -4.24 9.49 -2.74
CA GLU A 140 -4.42 8.11 -3.21
C GLU A 140 -5.38 7.32 -2.32
N MET A 141 -5.30 7.45 -0.99
CA MET A 141 -6.27 6.81 -0.09
C MET A 141 -7.71 7.23 -0.40
N GLN A 142 -7.96 8.52 -0.68
CA GLN A 142 -9.29 9.02 -1.04
C GLN A 142 -9.82 8.46 -2.37
N LEU A 143 -8.95 8.04 -3.30
CA LEU A 143 -9.35 7.40 -4.55
C LEU A 143 -9.85 5.96 -4.33
N TYR A 144 -9.30 5.29 -3.33
CA TYR A 144 -9.56 3.86 -3.12
C TYR A 144 -10.51 3.57 -1.96
N PHE A 145 -10.60 4.43 -0.95
CA PHE A 145 -11.36 4.15 0.26
C PHE A 145 -12.30 5.28 0.61
N ASP A 146 -13.56 4.91 0.92
CA ASP A 146 -14.45 5.79 1.67
C ASP A 146 -13.96 5.88 3.13
N PRO A 147 -14.08 7.04 3.81
CA PRO A 147 -13.71 7.16 5.23
C PRO A 147 -14.34 6.12 6.15
N THR A 148 -15.50 5.58 5.81
CA THR A 148 -16.19 4.53 6.58
C THR A 148 -15.56 3.14 6.40
N GLU A 149 -14.73 2.94 5.41
CA GLU A 149 -13.99 1.69 5.17
C GLU A 149 -12.68 1.63 5.97
N ILE A 150 -12.25 2.74 6.58
CA ILE A 150 -11.04 2.79 7.40
C ILE A 150 -11.38 2.38 8.83
N CYS A 151 -10.77 1.31 9.31
CA CYS A 151 -11.03 0.70 10.62
C CYS A 151 -9.77 0.75 11.50
N PRO A 152 -9.40 1.90 12.08
CA PRO A 152 -8.24 1.97 12.95
C PRO A 152 -8.48 1.18 14.24
N TYR A 153 -7.46 0.47 14.69
CA TYR A 153 -7.48 -0.30 15.93
C TYR A 153 -6.13 -0.26 16.62
N GLU A 154 -6.11 -0.52 17.93
CA GLU A 154 -4.88 -0.64 18.71
C GLU A 154 -4.45 -2.11 18.75
N PRO A 155 -3.30 -2.47 18.15
CA PRO A 155 -2.81 -3.84 18.22
C PRO A 155 -2.40 -4.20 19.64
N THR A 156 -2.76 -5.39 20.09
CA THR A 156 -2.35 -5.91 21.42
C THR A 156 -0.84 -6.16 21.53
N LEU A 157 -0.14 -6.20 20.40
CA LEU A 157 1.31 -6.42 20.33
C LEU A 157 2.14 -5.13 20.40
N THR A 158 1.53 -3.95 20.39
CA THR A 158 2.23 -2.64 20.41
C THR A 158 3.34 -2.58 21.48
N PRO A 159 3.14 -3.04 22.75
CA PRO A 159 4.20 -3.01 23.76
C PRO A 159 5.43 -3.89 23.46
N TRP A 160 5.32 -4.78 22.49
CA TRP A 160 6.40 -5.67 22.05
C TRP A 160 7.07 -5.21 20.75
N LEU A 161 6.52 -4.17 20.11
CA LEU A 161 7.01 -3.65 18.82
C LEU A 161 7.81 -2.37 18.97
N LYS A 162 7.52 -1.57 20.01
CA LYS A 162 8.20 -0.30 20.27
C LYS A 162 8.33 -0.05 21.77
N ALA A 163 9.37 0.67 22.19
CA ALA A 163 9.50 1.13 23.56
C ALA A 163 8.50 2.25 23.86
N GLY A 164 8.17 2.44 25.14
CA GLY A 164 7.14 3.40 25.55
C GLY A 164 7.54 4.88 25.41
N ASP A 165 8.79 5.14 25.05
CA ASP A 165 9.39 6.46 24.83
C ASP A 165 9.68 6.78 23.35
N GLU A 166 9.22 5.92 22.42
CA GLU A 166 9.33 6.08 20.97
C GLU A 166 8.02 6.52 20.28
#